data_5549f5dce513245b29982c448c0c54c1
#
_entry.id   5549f5dce513245b29982c448c0c54c1
#
_cell.length_a   1.000
_cell.length_b   1.000
_cell.length_c   1.000
_cell.angle_alpha   90.00
_cell.angle_beta   90.00
_cell.angle_gamma   90.00
#
_symmetry.space_group_name_H-M   'P 1'
#
loop_
_entity.id
_entity.type
_entity.pdbx_description
1 polymer ?
#
loop_
_entity_poly.entity_id
_entity_poly.type
_entity_poly.pdbx_seq_one_letter_code
_entity_poly.pdbx_strand_id
1 'polypeptide(L)'
;MTKRFFTAVLATESNTFSPIAIDRRGFEASLYAKPGKHPETPTLCSAPLTEGRAWAKKRGYEWVEGTAAWADPAGLINREAYESLRDEILDQLRAAMPVDGVVLGLHGAMVANGYDDPEGDLLTHIREIVGPNVIVCATFDPHSQLSQKRVEALDFFVAFKEFPHIDFVERAQDLLHILDETLAGNVKPSVSVF
;
A
#
# COMPACT_ATOMS: atom_id res chain seq x y z
N MET A 1 -9.33 -1.73 -24.54
CA MET A 1 -8.48 -0.66 -23.98
C MET A 1 -7.43 -1.31 -23.08
N THR A 2 -6.22 -0.77 -23.02
CA THR A 2 -5.18 -1.22 -22.09
C THR A 2 -5.61 -0.88 -20.65
N LYS A 3 -5.55 -1.86 -19.75
CA LYS A 3 -5.83 -1.59 -18.34
C LYS A 3 -4.70 -0.80 -17.69
N ARG A 4 -5.05 0.07 -16.75
CA ARG A 4 -4.12 0.94 -16.01
C ARG A 4 -4.24 0.68 -14.51
N PHE A 5 -3.10 0.51 -13.86
CA PHE A 5 -3.01 0.28 -12.42
C PHE A 5 -2.10 1.32 -11.78
N PHE A 6 -2.52 1.81 -10.61
CA PHE A 6 -1.70 2.68 -9.77
C PHE A 6 -1.13 1.89 -8.60
N THR A 7 0.11 2.17 -8.23
CA THR A 7 0.77 1.57 -7.07
C THR A 7 1.50 2.61 -6.24
N ALA A 8 1.50 2.45 -4.93
CA ALA A 8 2.27 3.27 -3.99
C ALA A 8 2.62 2.47 -2.73
N VAL A 9 3.55 2.97 -1.97
CA VAL A 9 3.97 2.40 -0.68
C VAL A 9 3.98 3.50 0.37
N LEU A 10 3.32 3.26 1.49
CA LEU A 10 3.45 4.08 2.68
C LEU A 10 3.42 3.16 3.89
N ALA A 11 4.57 2.97 4.53
CA ALA A 11 4.69 1.95 5.54
C ALA A 11 5.73 2.29 6.61
N THR A 12 5.38 1.97 7.84
CA THR A 12 6.26 1.82 9.00
C THR A 12 5.50 1.07 10.09
N GLU A 13 6.20 0.59 11.11
CA GLU A 13 5.61 0.02 12.30
C GLU A 13 5.79 0.99 13.47
N SER A 14 4.68 1.41 14.09
CA SER A 14 4.70 2.35 15.21
C SER A 14 4.65 1.62 16.55
N ASN A 15 5.62 1.90 17.42
CA ASN A 15 5.56 1.54 18.83
C ASN A 15 5.15 2.78 19.64
N THR A 16 3.90 2.81 20.10
CA THR A 16 3.34 3.97 20.84
C THR A 16 4.00 4.24 22.18
N PHE A 17 4.81 3.32 22.70
CA PHE A 17 5.62 3.51 23.91
C PHE A 17 7.01 4.10 23.62
N SER A 18 7.44 4.14 22.35
CA SER A 18 8.71 4.73 21.97
C SER A 18 8.63 6.26 22.00
N PRO A 19 9.61 6.95 22.65
CA PRO A 19 9.66 8.41 22.65
C PRO A 19 10.22 9.01 21.34
N ILE A 20 10.70 8.18 20.42
CA ILE A 20 11.34 8.62 19.17
C ILE A 20 10.28 8.75 18.10
N ALA A 21 9.85 9.97 17.82
CA ALA A 21 8.88 10.23 16.76
C ALA A 21 9.50 10.01 15.37
N ILE A 22 8.65 9.59 14.41
CA ILE A 22 9.02 9.47 13.00
C ILE A 22 8.59 10.77 12.30
N ASP A 23 9.55 11.50 11.74
CA ASP A 23 9.30 12.65 10.89
C ASP A 23 9.55 12.30 9.40
N ARG A 24 9.43 13.30 8.51
CA ARG A 24 9.70 13.14 7.08
C ARG A 24 11.12 12.63 6.81
N ARG A 25 12.10 13.04 7.61
CA ARG A 25 13.49 12.63 7.48
C ARG A 25 13.69 11.16 7.79
N GLY A 26 12.88 10.59 8.70
CA GLY A 26 12.88 9.15 8.97
C GLY A 26 12.56 8.33 7.73
N PHE A 27 11.55 8.74 6.96
CA PHE A 27 11.24 8.13 5.66
C PHE A 27 12.35 8.36 4.62
N GLU A 28 12.88 9.58 4.52
CA GLU A 28 13.95 9.92 3.57
C GLU A 28 15.27 9.19 3.88
N ALA A 29 15.54 8.88 5.13
CA ALA A 29 16.73 8.15 5.55
C ALA A 29 16.65 6.64 5.29
N SER A 30 15.44 6.05 5.37
CA SER A 30 15.23 4.61 5.13
C SER A 30 14.88 4.34 3.67
N LEU A 31 13.70 4.78 3.22
CA LEU A 31 13.29 4.72 1.82
C LEU A 31 12.31 5.84 1.50
N TYR A 32 12.69 6.72 0.62
CA TYR A 32 11.79 7.65 -0.04
C TYR A 32 12.12 7.70 -1.53
N ALA A 33 11.28 7.08 -2.32
CA ALA A 33 11.43 7.04 -3.77
C ALA A 33 10.24 7.76 -4.44
N LYS A 34 10.56 8.79 -5.23
CA LYS A 34 9.57 9.47 -6.08
C LYS A 34 9.04 8.51 -7.16
N PRO A 35 7.92 8.85 -7.82
CA PRO A 35 7.35 8.03 -8.90
C PRO A 35 8.40 7.56 -9.92
N GLY A 36 8.45 6.25 -10.16
CA GLY A 36 9.39 5.62 -11.08
C GLY A 36 10.86 5.62 -10.65
N LYS A 37 11.16 5.95 -9.37
CA LYS A 37 12.53 5.98 -8.82
C LYS A 37 12.80 4.89 -7.79
N HIS A 38 11.84 4.02 -7.52
CA HIS A 38 12.05 2.89 -6.62
C HIS A 38 13.07 1.92 -7.23
N PRO A 39 14.07 1.43 -6.43
CA PRO A 39 15.01 0.40 -6.88
C PRO A 39 14.33 -0.87 -7.43
N GLU A 40 15.07 -1.68 -8.18
CA GLU A 40 14.57 -2.97 -8.66
C GLU A 40 14.40 -3.99 -7.52
N THR A 41 15.25 -3.90 -6.48
CA THR A 41 15.18 -4.79 -5.32
C THR A 41 14.04 -4.36 -4.41
N PRO A 42 13.06 -5.22 -4.12
CA PRO A 42 11.98 -4.90 -3.21
C PRO A 42 12.47 -4.83 -1.76
N THR A 43 11.83 -3.97 -0.98
CA THR A 43 11.86 -4.01 0.47
C THR A 43 10.60 -4.70 1.00
N LEU A 44 10.50 -4.91 2.32
CA LEU A 44 9.40 -5.62 2.97
C LEU A 44 8.01 -5.21 2.42
N CYS A 45 7.70 -3.92 2.39
CA CYS A 45 6.38 -3.43 1.95
C CYS A 45 6.33 -2.99 0.48
N SER A 46 7.45 -2.95 -0.24
CA SER A 46 7.48 -2.48 -1.63
C SER A 46 7.40 -3.58 -2.69
N ALA A 47 7.33 -4.84 -2.27
CA ALA A 47 7.23 -5.97 -3.20
C ALA A 47 6.05 -5.86 -4.18
N PRO A 48 4.83 -5.41 -3.79
CA PRO A 48 3.75 -5.23 -4.76
C PRO A 48 4.09 -4.26 -5.89
N LEU A 49 4.84 -3.19 -5.59
CA LEU A 49 5.27 -2.22 -6.60
C LEU A 49 6.27 -2.86 -7.58
N THR A 50 7.29 -3.56 -7.08
CA THR A 50 8.34 -4.13 -7.92
C THR A 50 7.85 -5.34 -8.73
N GLU A 51 7.13 -6.28 -8.10
CA GLU A 51 6.54 -7.44 -8.77
C GLU A 51 5.48 -7.02 -9.80
N GLY A 52 4.74 -5.94 -9.51
CA GLY A 52 3.77 -5.35 -10.42
C GLY A 52 4.35 -4.88 -11.75
N ARG A 53 5.62 -4.45 -11.80
CA ARG A 53 6.30 -4.08 -13.04
C ARG A 53 6.34 -5.23 -14.05
N ALA A 54 6.82 -6.40 -13.59
CA ALA A 54 6.90 -7.60 -14.42
C ALA A 54 5.51 -8.14 -14.76
N TRP A 55 4.59 -8.13 -13.79
CA TRP A 55 3.21 -8.55 -13.95
C TRP A 55 2.47 -7.71 -15.01
N ALA A 56 2.55 -6.39 -14.92
CA ALA A 56 1.89 -5.48 -15.86
C ALA A 56 2.50 -5.58 -17.27
N LYS A 57 3.84 -5.62 -17.37
CA LYS A 57 4.55 -5.78 -18.64
C LYS A 57 4.13 -7.05 -19.37
N LYS A 58 4.02 -8.18 -18.67
CA LYS A 58 3.59 -9.47 -19.24
C LYS A 58 2.18 -9.41 -19.85
N ARG A 59 1.29 -8.53 -19.31
CA ARG A 59 -0.11 -8.40 -19.72
C ARG A 59 -0.37 -7.23 -20.67
N GLY A 60 0.65 -6.42 -20.93
CA GLY A 60 0.48 -5.19 -21.70
C GLY A 60 -0.36 -4.14 -20.98
N TYR A 61 -0.33 -4.14 -19.63
CA TYR A 61 -1.00 -3.16 -18.79
C TYR A 61 -0.09 -1.96 -18.53
N GLU A 62 -0.68 -0.82 -18.26
CA GLU A 62 0.04 0.36 -17.79
C GLU A 62 0.19 0.31 -16.27
N TRP A 63 1.43 0.42 -15.78
CA TRP A 63 1.78 0.42 -14.37
C TRP A 63 2.26 1.80 -13.97
N VAL A 64 1.44 2.53 -13.23
CA VAL A 64 1.73 3.91 -12.81
C VAL A 64 2.23 3.87 -11.37
N GLU A 65 3.51 4.16 -11.20
CA GLU A 65 4.12 4.19 -9.87
C GLU A 65 3.93 5.56 -9.22
N GLY A 66 3.40 5.55 -8.02
CA GLY A 66 3.42 6.67 -7.09
C GLY A 66 4.66 6.63 -6.19
N THR A 67 4.63 7.44 -5.15
CA THR A 67 5.67 7.49 -4.12
C THR A 67 5.74 6.17 -3.36
N ALA A 68 6.96 5.71 -3.09
CA ALA A 68 7.24 4.64 -2.16
C ALA A 68 8.01 5.20 -0.96
N ALA A 69 7.40 5.12 0.22
CA ALA A 69 7.96 5.61 1.48
C ALA A 69 7.90 4.54 2.56
N TRP A 70 9.05 4.27 3.16
CA TRP A 70 9.22 3.38 4.30
C TRP A 70 10.11 4.05 5.35
N ALA A 71 9.72 3.99 6.61
CA ALA A 71 10.58 4.34 7.73
C ALA A 71 10.81 3.13 8.64
N ASP A 72 12.00 3.03 9.22
CA ASP A 72 12.29 2.02 10.21
C ASP A 72 11.38 2.15 11.44
N PRO A 73 11.00 1.04 12.10
CA PRO A 73 10.13 1.04 13.26
C PRO A 73 10.62 1.98 14.37
N ALA A 74 9.74 2.87 14.83
CA ALA A 74 9.99 3.79 15.94
C ALA A 74 8.68 4.18 16.65
N GLY A 75 8.53 5.42 17.12
CA GLY A 75 7.32 5.89 17.79
C GLY A 75 6.23 6.36 16.83
N LEU A 76 5.44 7.34 17.28
CA LEU A 76 4.38 7.93 16.48
C LEU A 76 4.94 8.72 15.30
N ILE A 77 4.26 8.61 14.17
CA ILE A 77 4.54 9.47 13.02
C ILE A 77 4.04 10.88 13.32
N ASN A 78 4.86 11.89 13.07
CA ASN A 78 4.42 13.28 13.14
C ASN A 78 3.28 13.53 12.15
N ARG A 79 2.25 14.27 12.58
CA ARG A 79 1.08 14.58 11.76
C ARG A 79 1.46 15.11 10.37
N GLU A 80 2.33 16.13 10.33
CA GLU A 80 2.76 16.75 9.09
C GLU A 80 3.49 15.79 8.15
N ALA A 81 4.29 14.88 8.71
CA ALA A 81 4.98 13.85 7.93
C ALA A 81 3.99 12.89 7.29
N TYR A 82 3.02 12.39 8.06
CA TYR A 82 1.97 11.51 7.55
C TYR A 82 1.13 12.22 6.48
N GLU A 83 0.54 13.38 6.82
CA GLU A 83 -0.33 14.13 5.91
C GLU A 83 0.38 14.48 4.59
N SER A 84 1.64 14.92 4.65
CA SER A 84 2.40 15.26 3.46
C SER A 84 2.66 14.05 2.54
N LEU A 85 2.93 12.88 3.09
CA LEU A 85 3.15 11.64 2.31
C LEU A 85 1.83 11.09 1.76
N ARG A 86 0.78 11.08 2.58
CA ARG A 86 -0.57 10.71 2.17
C ARG A 86 -1.04 11.58 1.00
N ASP A 87 -1.00 12.89 1.17
CA ASP A 87 -1.52 13.84 0.18
C ASP A 87 -0.70 13.78 -1.12
N GLU A 88 0.63 13.57 -1.03
CA GLU A 88 1.49 13.34 -2.19
C GLU A 88 1.03 12.10 -2.99
N ILE A 89 0.74 10.99 -2.32
CA ILE A 89 0.23 9.76 -2.97
C ILE A 89 -1.16 9.99 -3.57
N LEU A 90 -2.04 10.67 -2.84
CA LEU A 90 -3.40 10.94 -3.32
C LEU A 90 -3.42 11.86 -4.54
N ASP A 91 -2.55 12.87 -4.60
CA ASP A 91 -2.43 13.76 -5.76
C ASP A 91 -1.87 13.02 -6.98
N GLN A 92 -0.91 12.11 -6.76
CA GLN A 92 -0.39 11.25 -7.83
C GLN A 92 -1.47 10.29 -8.34
N LEU A 93 -2.29 9.72 -7.47
CA LEU A 93 -3.43 8.89 -7.86
C LEU A 93 -4.46 9.70 -8.68
N ARG A 94 -4.81 10.92 -8.25
CA ARG A 94 -5.71 11.81 -9.01
C ARG A 94 -5.18 12.11 -10.41
N ALA A 95 -3.86 12.34 -10.53
CA ALA A 95 -3.22 12.56 -11.82
C ALA A 95 -3.17 11.30 -12.70
N ALA A 96 -3.18 10.11 -12.11
CA ALA A 96 -3.19 8.83 -12.82
C ALA A 96 -4.58 8.41 -13.32
N MET A 97 -5.65 9.02 -12.81
CA MET A 97 -7.03 8.63 -13.18
C MET A 97 -7.33 8.79 -14.68
N PRO A 98 -8.17 7.94 -15.29
CA PRO A 98 -8.82 6.80 -14.67
C PRO A 98 -7.90 5.58 -14.54
N VAL A 99 -8.10 4.77 -13.48
CA VAL A 99 -7.39 3.51 -13.25
C VAL A 99 -8.38 2.34 -13.12
N ASP A 100 -7.94 1.13 -13.47
CA ASP A 100 -8.70 -0.11 -13.31
C ASP A 100 -8.47 -0.77 -11.95
N GLY A 101 -7.37 -0.41 -11.27
CA GLY A 101 -7.08 -0.90 -9.93
C GLY A 101 -5.96 -0.13 -9.24
N VAL A 102 -5.93 -0.25 -7.92
CA VAL A 102 -4.90 0.31 -7.01
C VAL A 102 -4.28 -0.84 -6.22
N VAL A 103 -2.96 -0.93 -6.26
CA VAL A 103 -2.17 -1.99 -5.62
C VAL A 103 -1.19 -1.35 -4.66
N LEU A 104 -1.31 -1.62 -3.36
CA LEU A 104 -0.56 -0.91 -2.34
C LEU A 104 0.37 -1.84 -1.56
N GLY A 105 1.50 -1.29 -1.16
CA GLY A 105 2.35 -1.86 -0.13
C GLY A 105 2.17 -1.09 1.19
N LEU A 106 1.56 -1.72 2.18
CA LEU A 106 1.28 -1.13 3.49
C LEU A 106 1.86 -2.02 4.59
N HIS A 107 2.10 -1.46 5.79
CA HIS A 107 2.48 -2.27 6.94
C HIS A 107 1.24 -2.76 7.70
N GLY A 108 0.37 -1.85 8.09
CA GLY A 108 -0.81 -2.17 8.86
C GLY A 108 -0.74 -1.83 10.35
N ALA A 109 0.39 -1.30 10.81
CA ALA A 109 0.61 -0.91 12.22
C ALA A 109 1.11 0.54 12.37
N MET A 110 0.80 1.42 11.43
CA MET A 110 1.10 2.84 11.57
C MET A 110 0.17 3.49 12.60
N VAL A 111 0.75 4.38 13.39
CA VAL A 111 0.01 5.34 14.23
C VAL A 111 0.66 6.70 14.07
N ALA A 112 -0.13 7.74 13.82
CA ALA A 112 0.37 9.10 13.67
C ALA A 112 -0.32 10.07 14.63
N ASN A 113 0.30 11.19 14.94
CA ASN A 113 -0.30 12.19 15.79
C ASN A 113 -1.63 12.68 15.22
N GLY A 114 -2.74 12.31 15.89
CA GLY A 114 -4.11 12.61 15.47
C GLY A 114 -4.73 11.59 14.51
N TYR A 115 -4.06 10.49 14.25
CA TYR A 115 -4.53 9.37 13.44
C TYR A 115 -4.20 8.05 14.12
N ASP A 116 -5.23 7.37 14.63
CA ASP A 116 -5.08 6.04 15.24
C ASP A 116 -4.97 4.93 14.17
N ASP A 117 -5.41 5.22 12.94
CA ASP A 117 -5.40 4.32 11.80
C ASP A 117 -5.03 5.06 10.50
N PRO A 118 -3.76 5.41 10.30
CA PRO A 118 -3.28 6.07 9.08
C PRO A 118 -3.53 5.26 7.79
N GLU A 119 -3.40 3.94 7.84
CA GLU A 119 -3.69 3.10 6.68
C GLU A 119 -5.17 3.13 6.32
N GLY A 120 -6.06 3.08 7.32
CA GLY A 120 -7.51 3.20 7.09
C GLY A 120 -7.90 4.58 6.56
N ASP A 121 -7.25 5.64 7.03
CA ASP A 121 -7.43 7.01 6.53
C ASP A 121 -7.00 7.12 5.06
N LEU A 122 -5.79 6.66 4.72
CA LEU A 122 -5.28 6.63 3.34
C LEU A 122 -6.20 5.82 2.41
N LEU A 123 -6.61 4.62 2.83
CA LEU A 123 -7.46 3.73 2.04
C LEU A 123 -8.84 4.33 1.80
N THR A 124 -9.42 5.01 2.81
CA THR A 124 -10.70 5.72 2.67
C THR A 124 -10.62 6.80 1.61
N HIS A 125 -9.58 7.65 1.63
CA HIS A 125 -9.38 8.69 0.64
C HIS A 125 -9.11 8.12 -0.76
N ILE A 126 -8.37 7.02 -0.87
CA ILE A 126 -8.18 6.31 -2.14
C ILE A 126 -9.54 5.86 -2.69
N ARG A 127 -10.38 5.22 -1.86
CA ARG A 127 -11.71 4.76 -2.25
C ARG A 127 -12.62 5.91 -2.71
N GLU A 128 -12.56 7.06 -2.05
CA GLU A 128 -13.29 8.27 -2.46
C GLU A 128 -12.85 8.76 -3.85
N ILE A 129 -11.55 8.68 -4.18
CA ILE A 129 -11.04 9.11 -5.49
C ILE A 129 -11.43 8.14 -6.60
N VAL A 130 -11.26 6.84 -6.37
CA VAL A 130 -11.44 5.85 -7.43
C VAL A 130 -12.88 5.35 -7.57
N GLY A 131 -13.72 5.55 -6.56
CA GLY A 131 -15.11 5.08 -6.53
C GLY A 131 -15.24 3.58 -6.23
N PRO A 132 -16.47 3.05 -6.18
CA PRO A 132 -16.77 1.71 -5.68
C PRO A 132 -16.42 0.57 -6.65
N ASN A 133 -16.14 0.85 -7.91
CA ASN A 133 -15.97 -0.16 -8.96
C ASN A 133 -14.50 -0.46 -9.30
N VAL A 134 -13.56 0.34 -8.80
CA VAL A 134 -12.12 0.14 -9.01
C VAL A 134 -11.60 -0.80 -7.92
N ILE A 135 -10.84 -1.82 -8.30
CA ILE A 135 -10.27 -2.76 -7.35
C ILE A 135 -9.17 -2.07 -6.53
N VAL A 136 -9.27 -2.13 -5.20
CA VAL A 136 -8.25 -1.64 -4.27
C VAL A 136 -7.76 -2.82 -3.44
N CYS A 137 -6.47 -3.14 -3.56
CA CYS A 137 -5.86 -4.23 -2.82
C CYS A 137 -4.49 -3.85 -2.25
N ALA A 138 -4.07 -4.56 -1.21
CA ALA A 138 -2.82 -4.26 -0.50
C ALA A 138 -2.14 -5.52 0.04
N THR A 139 -0.81 -5.43 0.27
CA THR A 139 -0.13 -6.34 1.19
C THR A 139 -0.04 -5.71 2.57
N PHE A 140 -0.11 -6.55 3.61
CA PHE A 140 0.11 -6.18 5.01
C PHE A 140 1.10 -7.09 5.70
N ASP A 141 1.75 -6.55 6.72
CA ASP A 141 2.43 -7.34 7.74
C ASP A 141 1.38 -8.00 8.67
N PRO A 142 1.58 -9.23 9.17
CA PRO A 142 0.65 -9.85 10.10
C PRO A 142 0.59 -9.15 11.47
N HIS A 143 1.60 -8.34 11.84
CA HIS A 143 1.56 -7.47 13.02
C HIS A 143 0.72 -6.23 12.75
N SER A 144 -0.49 -6.42 12.31
CA SER A 144 -1.42 -5.35 11.94
C SER A 144 -2.77 -5.56 12.58
N GLN A 145 -3.52 -4.47 12.70
CA GLN A 145 -4.92 -4.52 13.12
C GLN A 145 -5.82 -4.15 11.95
N LEU A 146 -6.75 -5.03 11.62
CA LEU A 146 -7.72 -4.77 10.57
C LEU A 146 -8.90 -3.96 11.14
N SER A 147 -8.93 -2.68 10.84
CA SER A 147 -10.02 -1.79 11.24
C SER A 147 -11.21 -1.89 10.27
N GLN A 148 -12.40 -1.46 10.73
CA GLN A 148 -13.58 -1.38 9.88
C GLN A 148 -13.36 -0.49 8.65
N LYS A 149 -12.62 0.62 8.78
CA LYS A 149 -12.27 1.51 7.66
C LYS A 149 -11.48 0.79 6.58
N ARG A 150 -10.52 -0.05 6.96
CA ARG A 150 -9.72 -0.85 6.02
C ARG A 150 -10.58 -1.88 5.29
N VAL A 151 -11.48 -2.57 6.03
CA VAL A 151 -12.40 -3.55 5.46
C VAL A 151 -13.33 -2.93 4.43
N GLU A 152 -13.87 -1.74 4.71
CA GLU A 152 -14.81 -1.06 3.80
C GLU A 152 -14.11 -0.47 2.55
N ALA A 153 -12.83 -0.16 2.66
CA ALA A 153 -12.07 0.45 1.57
C ALA A 153 -11.39 -0.57 0.64
N LEU A 154 -11.05 -1.76 1.15
CA LEU A 154 -10.34 -2.80 0.39
C LEU A 154 -11.31 -3.81 -0.23
N ASP A 155 -10.98 -4.27 -1.44
CA ASP A 155 -11.63 -5.46 -2.02
C ASP A 155 -10.98 -6.74 -1.49
N PHE A 156 -9.67 -6.74 -1.31
CA PHE A 156 -8.91 -7.83 -0.68
C PHE A 156 -7.51 -7.38 -0.28
N PHE A 157 -6.86 -8.22 0.53
CA PHE A 157 -5.45 -8.05 0.90
C PHE A 157 -4.77 -9.41 1.07
N VAL A 158 -3.44 -9.39 1.09
CA VAL A 158 -2.60 -10.54 1.43
C VAL A 158 -1.63 -10.13 2.53
N ALA A 159 -1.57 -10.91 3.62
CA ALA A 159 -0.60 -10.70 4.68
C ALA A 159 0.59 -11.64 4.53
N PHE A 160 1.76 -11.22 5.04
CA PHE A 160 2.93 -12.11 5.17
C PHE A 160 2.58 -13.28 6.11
N LYS A 161 3.19 -14.43 5.92
CA LYS A 161 2.87 -15.67 6.65
C LYS A 161 4.05 -16.17 7.47
N GLU A 162 5.27 -15.78 7.11
CA GLU A 162 6.49 -16.25 7.74
C GLU A 162 7.03 -15.27 8.80
N PHE A 163 7.73 -15.79 9.78
CA PHE A 163 8.51 -15.01 10.73
C PHE A 163 9.91 -15.64 10.88
N PRO A 164 11.00 -14.93 10.52
CA PRO A 164 11.05 -13.57 9.92
C PRO A 164 10.30 -13.44 8.60
N HIS A 165 9.87 -12.22 8.24
CA HIS A 165 9.12 -11.92 7.02
C HIS A 165 10.00 -12.07 5.77
N ILE A 166 10.22 -13.32 5.34
CA ILE A 166 11.05 -13.64 4.16
C ILE A 166 10.19 -13.87 2.91
N ASP A 167 8.87 -13.95 3.06
CA ASP A 167 7.91 -14.33 2.02
C ASP A 167 7.19 -13.14 1.37
N PHE A 168 7.66 -11.90 1.59
CA PHE A 168 6.99 -10.71 1.09
C PHE A 168 6.90 -10.62 -0.44
N VAL A 169 7.84 -11.22 -1.17
CA VAL A 169 7.80 -11.31 -2.63
C VAL A 169 6.71 -12.28 -3.08
N GLU A 170 6.68 -13.48 -2.50
CA GLU A 170 5.66 -14.50 -2.78
C GLU A 170 4.25 -13.97 -2.43
N ARG A 171 4.12 -13.21 -1.35
CA ARG A 171 2.81 -12.61 -0.98
C ARG A 171 2.39 -11.51 -1.96
N ALA A 172 3.32 -10.73 -2.48
CA ALA A 172 3.03 -9.79 -3.56
C ALA A 172 2.58 -10.52 -4.84
N GLN A 173 3.20 -11.65 -5.16
CA GLN A 173 2.80 -12.50 -6.28
C GLN A 173 1.41 -13.11 -6.08
N ASP A 174 1.08 -13.56 -4.86
CA ASP A 174 -0.27 -14.03 -4.50
C ASP A 174 -1.31 -12.91 -4.67
N LEU A 175 -1.00 -11.68 -4.22
CA LEU A 175 -1.86 -10.51 -4.38
C LEU A 175 -2.17 -10.25 -5.86
N LEU A 176 -1.14 -10.26 -6.70
CA LEU A 176 -1.28 -10.04 -8.15
C LEU A 176 -2.02 -11.20 -8.85
N HIS A 177 -1.88 -12.42 -8.35
CA HIS A 177 -2.65 -13.57 -8.85
C HIS A 177 -4.14 -13.43 -8.51
N ILE A 178 -4.48 -13.06 -7.27
CA ILE A 178 -5.87 -12.81 -6.88
C ILE A 178 -6.45 -11.65 -7.71
N LEU A 179 -5.66 -10.62 -7.98
CA LEU A 179 -6.07 -9.52 -8.85
C LEU A 179 -6.41 -10.00 -10.25
N ASP A 180 -5.58 -10.89 -10.85
CA ASP A 180 -5.86 -11.49 -12.16
C ASP A 180 -7.17 -12.26 -12.17
N GLU A 181 -7.38 -13.12 -11.19
CA GLU A 181 -8.59 -13.94 -11.08
C GLU A 181 -9.85 -13.08 -10.87
N THR A 182 -9.70 -11.97 -10.12
CA THR A 182 -10.77 -10.99 -9.93
C THR A 182 -11.10 -10.25 -11.23
N LEU A 183 -10.07 -9.81 -11.96
CA LEU A 183 -10.23 -9.13 -13.25
C LEU A 183 -10.84 -10.03 -14.32
N ALA A 184 -10.56 -11.33 -14.26
CA ALA A 184 -11.14 -12.34 -15.14
C ALA A 184 -12.59 -12.72 -14.73
N GLY A 185 -13.06 -12.29 -13.56
CA GLY A 185 -14.36 -12.66 -13.02
C GLY A 185 -14.44 -14.09 -12.46
N ASN A 186 -13.29 -14.75 -12.28
CA ASN A 186 -13.22 -16.12 -11.74
C ASN A 186 -13.45 -16.15 -10.23
N VAL A 187 -13.07 -15.09 -9.52
CA VAL A 187 -13.30 -14.93 -8.08
C VAL A 187 -13.88 -13.56 -7.77
N LYS A 188 -14.59 -13.47 -6.64
CA LYS A 188 -15.08 -12.22 -6.07
C LYS A 188 -14.65 -12.17 -4.61
N PRO A 189 -13.46 -11.65 -4.31
CA PRO A 189 -12.98 -11.55 -2.94
C PRO A 189 -13.89 -10.68 -2.08
N SER A 190 -13.91 -10.96 -0.79
CA SER A 190 -14.56 -10.10 0.21
C SER A 190 -13.75 -10.11 1.49
N VAL A 191 -13.70 -8.97 2.17
CA VAL A 191 -13.03 -8.81 3.47
C VAL A 191 -14.10 -8.63 4.53
N SER A 192 -13.93 -9.33 5.65
CA SER A 192 -14.83 -9.19 6.81
C SER A 192 -14.04 -9.30 8.11
N VAL A 193 -14.53 -8.63 9.15
CA VAL A 193 -14.02 -8.71 10.53
C VAL A 193 -15.14 -9.25 11.42
N PHE A 194 -14.79 -10.16 12.32
CA PHE A 194 -15.69 -10.76 13.29
C PHE A 194 -15.31 -10.36 14.71
#